data_021da1d54c9be4a7c3de525ddece5c9d
#
_entry.id   021da1d54c9be4a7c3de525ddece5c9d
#
_cell.length_a   1.000
_cell.length_b   1.000
_cell.length_c   1.000
_cell.angle_alpha   90.00
_cell.angle_beta   90.00
_cell.angle_gamma   90.00
#
_symmetry.space_group_name_H-M   'P 1'
#
loop_
_entity.id
_entity.type
_entity.pdbx_description
1 polymer ?
#
loop_
_entity_poly.entity_id
_entity_poly.type
_entity_poly.pdbx_seq_one_letter_code
_entity_poly.pdbx_strand_id
1 'polypeptide(L)'
;MKNARALLLATAVLGFGPALASHAQPAPTYTVTRSVPLGAPDRWDYVVFDPGSHRAYVAHGDRVDVVDGRDGKLIGKIEGVAGGTHGIAISAATGQGYTDDGEAGTAVVFDLKTLKVTARIAVEKDADAIAFDPATGHVFVIEGDPHKITVIDPKTNAVVATIDGGGGLEYAVADDGGHLYVNGASKREILRVNTRTNVVDARWPVPACASPHGMAIDAAAHRVFTTCVNGVMVVLDTDTGAIVATVPIGAGTDAAAFDSKRKLAFSPNGISGTLSVIAEKDAKTFVPVATIKTALTGRTMSIDPKTGRLYVVAGEINLNPKPGQPRLNPGSLKLLFLDPGH
;
A
#
# COMPACT_ATOMS: atom_id res chain seq x y z
N MET A 1 19.86 26.81 -85.53
CA MET A 1 19.21 25.73 -84.79
C MET A 1 19.29 26.08 -83.29
N LYS A 2 18.23 26.62 -82.67
CA LYS A 2 18.21 27.13 -81.30
C LYS A 2 17.37 26.17 -80.46
N ASN A 3 18.00 25.48 -79.50
CA ASN A 3 17.31 24.62 -78.56
C ASN A 3 16.80 25.45 -77.40
N ALA A 4 15.46 25.53 -77.24
CA ALA A 4 14.79 26.07 -76.04
C ALA A 4 14.60 24.95 -75.00
N ARG A 5 15.20 25.12 -73.81
CA ARG A 5 14.94 24.28 -72.64
C ARG A 5 13.81 24.90 -71.87
N ALA A 6 12.72 24.16 -71.75
CA ALA A 6 11.63 24.50 -70.86
C ALA A 6 11.98 24.14 -69.40
N LEU A 7 11.84 25.11 -68.51
CA LEU A 7 12.03 24.96 -67.06
C LEU A 7 10.64 24.66 -66.41
N LEU A 8 10.47 23.45 -65.92
CA LEU A 8 9.26 23.09 -65.11
C LEU A 8 9.48 23.53 -63.64
N LEU A 9 8.69 24.50 -63.16
CA LEU A 9 8.57 24.85 -61.77
C LEU A 9 7.62 23.84 -61.12
N ALA A 10 8.13 23.05 -60.19
CA ALA A 10 7.31 22.22 -59.29
C ALA A 10 6.90 23.05 -58.07
N THR A 11 5.64 23.39 -57.93
CA THR A 11 5.05 24.01 -56.74
C THR A 11 4.78 22.92 -55.69
N ALA A 12 5.56 22.90 -54.60
CA ALA A 12 5.30 22.07 -53.45
C ALA A 12 4.17 22.70 -52.61
N VAL A 13 2.99 22.06 -52.57
CA VAL A 13 1.89 22.40 -51.67
C VAL A 13 2.19 21.78 -50.30
N LEU A 14 2.60 22.59 -49.31
CA LEU A 14 2.69 22.22 -47.92
C LEU A 14 1.28 22.07 -47.36
N GLY A 15 0.80 20.84 -47.26
CA GLY A 15 -0.43 20.51 -46.58
C GLY A 15 -0.27 20.65 -45.07
N PHE A 16 -0.83 21.70 -44.47
CA PHE A 16 -1.05 21.77 -43.05
C PHE A 16 -2.20 20.81 -42.70
N GLY A 17 -1.86 19.61 -42.20
CA GLY A 17 -2.84 18.73 -41.55
C GLY A 17 -3.34 19.36 -40.24
N PRO A 18 -4.63 19.20 -39.89
CA PRO A 18 -5.13 19.68 -38.60
C PRO A 18 -4.39 18.97 -37.48
N ALA A 19 -3.72 19.73 -36.62
CA ALA A 19 -3.16 19.23 -35.38
C ALA A 19 -4.34 18.69 -34.53
N LEU A 20 -4.35 17.37 -34.32
CA LEU A 20 -5.28 16.75 -33.37
C LEU A 20 -5.00 17.33 -31.99
N ALA A 21 -5.87 18.19 -31.51
CA ALA A 21 -5.82 18.68 -30.15
C ALA A 21 -5.95 17.48 -29.21
N SER A 22 -4.86 17.09 -28.58
CA SER A 22 -4.86 16.12 -27.51
C SER A 22 -5.72 16.70 -26.38
N HIS A 23 -6.94 16.20 -26.22
CA HIS A 23 -7.75 16.52 -25.07
C HIS A 23 -7.06 15.89 -23.86
N ALA A 24 -6.38 16.71 -23.07
CA ALA A 24 -5.85 16.27 -21.78
C ALA A 24 -7.03 15.76 -20.94
N GLN A 25 -7.00 14.48 -20.58
CA GLN A 25 -8.00 13.95 -19.65
C GLN A 25 -7.96 14.77 -18.36
N PRO A 26 -9.12 15.17 -17.79
CA PRO A 26 -9.14 15.90 -16.54
C PRO A 26 -8.38 15.12 -15.46
N ALA A 27 -7.68 15.84 -14.59
CA ALA A 27 -6.94 15.24 -13.50
C ALA A 27 -7.91 14.42 -12.62
N PRO A 28 -7.52 13.22 -12.17
CA PRO A 28 -8.35 12.41 -11.30
C PRO A 28 -8.62 13.18 -10.00
N THR A 29 -9.87 13.23 -9.59
CA THR A 29 -10.30 13.85 -8.35
C THR A 29 -10.68 12.78 -7.35
N TYR A 30 -10.37 13.03 -6.08
CA TYR A 30 -10.82 12.23 -4.96
C TYR A 30 -11.35 13.16 -3.88
N THR A 31 -12.47 12.82 -3.26
CA THR A 31 -13.05 13.62 -2.19
C THR A 31 -13.30 12.76 -0.96
N VAL A 32 -13.09 13.32 0.23
CA VAL A 32 -13.51 12.67 1.48
C VAL A 32 -15.03 12.74 1.53
N THR A 33 -15.67 11.61 1.29
CA THR A 33 -17.14 11.49 1.27
C THR A 33 -17.70 11.04 2.62
N ARG A 34 -16.87 10.42 3.45
CA ARG A 34 -17.27 9.94 4.78
C ARG A 34 -16.09 9.95 5.74
N SER A 35 -16.40 10.20 7.01
CA SER A 35 -15.50 10.05 8.15
C SER A 35 -16.19 9.17 9.19
N VAL A 36 -15.58 8.03 9.52
CA VAL A 36 -16.10 7.06 10.48
C VAL A 36 -15.28 7.15 11.76
N PRO A 37 -15.85 7.62 12.90
CA PRO A 37 -15.14 7.65 14.17
C PRO A 37 -14.80 6.23 14.64
N LEU A 38 -13.55 6.00 15.03
CA LEU A 38 -13.08 4.74 15.63
C LEU A 38 -12.87 4.90 17.15
N GLY A 39 -12.60 6.13 17.59
CA GLY A 39 -12.37 6.44 19.00
C GLY A 39 -10.97 6.10 19.49
N ALA A 40 -10.83 5.96 20.80
CA ALA A 40 -9.57 5.53 21.45
C ALA A 40 -9.33 4.02 21.30
N PRO A 41 -8.03 3.57 21.37
CA PRO A 41 -6.83 4.38 21.57
C PRO A 41 -6.43 5.18 20.31
N ASP A 42 -5.65 6.24 20.49
CA ASP A 42 -5.14 7.06 19.37
C ASP A 42 -3.79 6.49 18.86
N ARG A 43 -3.78 5.20 18.61
CA ARG A 43 -2.68 4.44 18.02
C ARG A 43 -3.27 3.57 16.91
N TRP A 44 -2.68 3.61 15.74
CA TRP A 44 -3.13 2.80 14.59
C TRP A 44 -1.94 2.48 13.69
N ASP A 45 -2.19 1.51 12.81
CA ASP A 45 -1.29 1.17 11.75
C ASP A 45 -2.06 0.87 10.46
N TYR A 46 -1.77 -0.27 9.80
CA TYR A 46 -2.33 -0.56 8.49
C TYR A 46 -3.85 -0.77 8.51
N VAL A 47 -4.45 -0.50 7.37
CA VAL A 47 -5.82 -0.85 7.04
C VAL A 47 -5.82 -1.75 5.83
N VAL A 48 -6.61 -2.81 5.86
CA VAL A 48 -6.79 -3.76 4.76
C VAL A 48 -8.27 -3.85 4.40
N PHE A 49 -8.57 -3.66 3.12
CA PHE A 49 -9.91 -3.87 2.60
C PHE A 49 -10.04 -5.26 1.98
N ASP A 50 -11.02 -6.03 2.43
CA ASP A 50 -11.38 -7.31 1.83
C ASP A 50 -12.55 -7.11 0.84
N PRO A 51 -12.29 -7.22 -0.49
CA PRO A 51 -13.33 -7.04 -1.49
C PRO A 51 -14.40 -8.16 -1.48
N GLY A 52 -14.09 -9.32 -0.91
CA GLY A 52 -15.02 -10.44 -0.82
C GLY A 52 -16.14 -10.20 0.18
N SER A 53 -15.82 -9.64 1.33
CA SER A 53 -16.78 -9.32 2.38
C SER A 53 -17.20 -7.83 2.40
N HIS A 54 -16.56 -6.97 1.61
CA HIS A 54 -16.67 -5.50 1.66
C HIS A 54 -16.34 -4.92 3.03
N ARG A 55 -15.36 -5.45 3.74
CA ARG A 55 -14.96 -5.00 5.07
C ARG A 55 -13.59 -4.35 5.03
N ALA A 56 -13.46 -3.23 5.74
CA ALA A 56 -12.17 -2.63 6.07
C ALA A 56 -11.78 -3.06 7.48
N TYR A 57 -10.61 -3.66 7.61
CA TYR A 57 -10.00 -4.08 8.86
C TYR A 57 -8.92 -3.06 9.20
N VAL A 58 -9.02 -2.43 10.36
CA VAL A 58 -8.11 -1.36 10.80
C VAL A 58 -7.32 -1.84 12.01
N ALA A 59 -6.00 -1.90 11.89
CA ALA A 59 -5.11 -2.11 13.03
C ALA A 59 -5.19 -0.89 13.96
N HIS A 60 -5.80 -1.05 15.14
CA HIS A 60 -6.18 0.03 16.02
C HIS A 60 -5.66 -0.21 17.45
N GLY A 61 -4.33 -0.06 17.59
CA GLY A 61 -3.66 -0.20 18.88
C GLY A 61 -3.84 -1.61 19.49
N ASP A 62 -4.76 -1.77 20.42
CA ASP A 62 -4.99 -3.01 21.16
C ASP A 62 -6.05 -3.94 20.53
N ARG A 63 -6.51 -3.63 19.33
CA ARG A 63 -7.55 -4.38 18.61
C ARG A 63 -7.52 -4.13 17.10
N VAL A 64 -8.28 -4.92 16.35
CA VAL A 64 -8.63 -4.60 14.97
C VAL A 64 -10.09 -4.18 14.90
N ASP A 65 -10.38 -2.97 14.45
CA ASP A 65 -11.75 -2.53 14.18
C ASP A 65 -12.16 -2.99 12.77
N VAL A 66 -13.40 -3.51 12.65
CA VAL A 66 -13.95 -4.01 11.39
C VAL A 66 -15.13 -3.15 10.98
N VAL A 67 -14.99 -2.49 9.84
CA VAL A 67 -15.94 -1.50 9.30
C VAL A 67 -16.52 -1.97 7.98
N ASP A 68 -17.83 -1.82 7.76
CA ASP A 68 -18.43 -2.02 6.44
C ASP A 68 -17.92 -0.94 5.47
N GLY A 69 -17.21 -1.35 4.42
CA GLY A 69 -16.62 -0.46 3.45
C GLY A 69 -17.61 0.27 2.54
N ARG A 70 -18.89 -0.11 2.58
CA ARG A 70 -19.94 0.54 1.77
C ARG A 70 -20.56 1.73 2.49
N ASP A 71 -20.91 1.56 3.78
CA ASP A 71 -21.67 2.54 4.54
C ASP A 71 -20.96 3.05 5.81
N GLY A 72 -19.78 2.49 6.16
CA GLY A 72 -18.99 2.90 7.31
C GLY A 72 -19.51 2.40 8.66
N LYS A 73 -20.45 1.46 8.68
CA LYS A 73 -20.95 0.87 9.94
C LYS A 73 -19.86 0.04 10.59
N LEU A 74 -19.63 0.25 11.88
CA LEU A 74 -18.78 -0.63 12.68
C LEU A 74 -19.47 -2.00 12.80
N ILE A 75 -18.84 -3.05 12.26
CA ILE A 75 -19.35 -4.43 12.27
C ILE A 75 -18.99 -5.11 13.56
N GLY A 76 -17.76 -4.90 14.04
CA GLY A 76 -17.24 -5.52 15.26
C GLY A 76 -15.77 -5.22 15.47
N LYS A 77 -15.17 -5.95 16.40
CA LYS A 77 -13.77 -5.81 16.81
C LYS A 77 -13.14 -7.18 16.97
N ILE A 78 -11.85 -7.27 16.68
CA ILE A 78 -11.01 -8.41 17.07
C ILE A 78 -10.16 -7.92 18.24
N GLU A 79 -10.42 -8.45 19.42
CA GLU A 79 -9.81 -8.04 20.68
C GLU A 79 -8.71 -9.03 21.11
N GLY A 80 -7.89 -8.63 22.09
CA GLY A 80 -6.89 -9.50 22.69
C GLY A 80 -5.51 -9.39 22.02
N VAL A 81 -5.17 -8.23 21.46
CA VAL A 81 -3.86 -7.90 20.89
C VAL A 81 -3.24 -6.71 21.66
N ALA A 82 -3.14 -6.87 22.97
CA ALA A 82 -2.79 -5.80 23.91
C ALA A 82 -1.39 -5.20 23.68
N GLY A 83 -0.46 -5.96 23.09
CA GLY A 83 0.89 -5.49 22.74
C GLY A 83 0.95 -4.64 21.46
N GLY A 84 -0.17 -4.46 20.79
CA GLY A 84 -0.27 -3.65 19.57
C GLY A 84 -0.34 -4.47 18.30
N THR A 85 -1.25 -4.06 17.42
CA THR A 85 -1.46 -4.67 16.11
C THR A 85 -1.02 -3.70 15.01
N HIS A 86 -0.37 -4.21 13.97
CA HIS A 86 0.16 -3.45 12.83
C HIS A 86 -0.36 -4.04 11.51
N GLY A 87 0.08 -5.26 11.16
CA GLY A 87 -0.29 -5.94 9.92
C GLY A 87 -1.62 -6.68 9.99
N ILE A 88 -2.27 -6.82 8.83
CA ILE A 88 -3.50 -7.62 8.69
C ILE A 88 -3.42 -8.37 7.36
N ALA A 89 -3.77 -9.67 7.37
CA ALA A 89 -3.95 -10.45 6.16
C ALA A 89 -5.25 -11.26 6.21
N ILE A 90 -5.86 -11.48 5.05
CA ILE A 90 -7.12 -12.20 4.90
C ILE A 90 -6.90 -13.44 4.04
N SER A 91 -7.18 -14.61 4.59
CA SER A 91 -7.23 -15.89 3.87
C SER A 91 -8.69 -16.30 3.72
N ALA A 92 -9.35 -15.78 2.69
CA ALA A 92 -10.77 -16.06 2.43
C ALA A 92 -11.04 -17.56 2.22
N ALA A 93 -10.10 -18.29 1.62
CA ALA A 93 -10.23 -19.73 1.36
C ALA A 93 -10.32 -20.57 2.64
N THR A 94 -9.69 -20.13 3.74
CA THR A 94 -9.76 -20.81 5.05
C THR A 94 -10.77 -20.17 6.00
N GLY A 95 -11.35 -19.03 5.62
CA GLY A 95 -12.25 -18.25 6.49
C GLY A 95 -11.53 -17.57 7.64
N GLN A 96 -10.21 -17.39 7.56
CA GLN A 96 -9.37 -16.86 8.62
C GLN A 96 -8.76 -15.51 8.24
N GLY A 97 -8.62 -14.64 9.22
CA GLY A 97 -7.80 -13.44 9.16
C GLY A 97 -6.64 -13.55 10.16
N TYR A 98 -5.60 -12.82 9.90
CA TYR A 98 -4.37 -12.76 10.67
C TYR A 98 -4.07 -11.32 11.03
N THR A 99 -3.65 -11.09 12.27
CA THR A 99 -3.01 -9.85 12.72
C THR A 99 -1.88 -10.22 13.66
N ASP A 100 -1.11 -9.25 14.09
CA ASP A 100 -0.02 -9.46 15.05
C ASP A 100 -0.39 -8.94 16.45
N ASP A 101 0.34 -9.41 17.42
CA ASP A 101 0.55 -8.79 18.73
C ASP A 101 2.06 -8.60 18.86
N GLY A 102 2.54 -7.46 18.39
CA GLY A 102 3.97 -7.20 18.14
C GLY A 102 4.82 -7.32 19.41
N GLU A 103 4.36 -6.81 20.56
CA GLU A 103 5.10 -6.92 21.83
C GLU A 103 5.11 -8.36 22.37
N ALA A 104 4.03 -9.11 22.14
CA ALA A 104 3.93 -10.50 22.57
C ALA A 104 4.69 -11.48 21.67
N GLY A 105 5.06 -11.06 20.45
CA GLY A 105 5.69 -11.93 19.45
C GLY A 105 4.74 -13.04 19.00
N THR A 106 3.50 -12.68 18.63
CA THR A 106 2.52 -13.65 18.16
C THR A 106 1.78 -13.14 16.93
N ALA A 107 1.59 -14.02 15.93
CA ALA A 107 0.55 -13.86 14.93
C ALA A 107 -0.77 -14.37 15.51
N VAL A 108 -1.79 -13.51 15.46
CA VAL A 108 -3.12 -13.77 16.02
C VAL A 108 -4.08 -14.14 14.91
N VAL A 109 -4.64 -15.35 14.98
CA VAL A 109 -5.60 -15.87 13.99
C VAL A 109 -7.01 -15.58 14.47
N PHE A 110 -7.86 -15.07 13.60
CA PHE A 110 -9.27 -14.83 13.89
C PHE A 110 -10.20 -15.38 12.80
N ASP A 111 -11.40 -15.77 13.19
CA ASP A 111 -12.43 -16.22 12.26
C ASP A 111 -13.13 -15.03 11.62
N LEU A 112 -13.20 -14.99 10.28
CA LEU A 112 -13.74 -13.85 9.50
C LEU A 112 -15.25 -13.63 9.71
N LYS A 113 -16.00 -14.65 10.12
CA LYS A 113 -17.45 -14.58 10.32
C LYS A 113 -17.78 -14.06 11.71
N THR A 114 -17.12 -14.62 12.73
CA THR A 114 -17.43 -14.34 14.14
C THR A 114 -16.56 -13.24 14.73
N LEU A 115 -15.44 -12.88 14.08
CA LEU A 115 -14.41 -11.94 14.53
C LEU A 115 -13.72 -12.34 15.85
N LYS A 116 -13.80 -13.61 16.22
CA LYS A 116 -13.18 -14.13 17.43
C LYS A 116 -11.78 -14.67 17.13
N VAL A 117 -10.86 -14.44 18.05
CA VAL A 117 -9.54 -15.06 18.03
C VAL A 117 -9.70 -16.57 18.19
N THR A 118 -9.09 -17.33 17.32
CA THR A 118 -9.14 -18.81 17.27
C THR A 118 -7.80 -19.46 17.57
N ALA A 119 -6.68 -18.77 17.27
CA ALA A 119 -5.34 -19.28 17.57
C ALA A 119 -4.34 -18.13 17.75
N ARG A 120 -3.20 -18.49 18.36
CA ARG A 120 -2.00 -17.64 18.46
C ARG A 120 -0.80 -18.49 18.05
N ILE A 121 0.01 -17.95 17.16
CA ILE A 121 1.16 -18.62 16.59
C ILE A 121 2.39 -17.82 17.04
N ALA A 122 3.35 -18.47 17.67
CA ALA A 122 4.59 -17.81 18.06
C ALA A 122 5.37 -17.36 16.82
N VAL A 123 5.73 -16.09 16.79
CA VAL A 123 6.59 -15.43 15.83
C VAL A 123 7.60 -14.59 16.58
N GLU A 124 8.48 -13.87 15.89
CA GLU A 124 9.37 -12.93 16.59
C GLU A 124 8.60 -11.69 17.03
N LYS A 125 9.17 -10.95 17.98
CA LYS A 125 8.66 -9.64 18.37
C LYS A 125 8.81 -8.65 17.22
N ASP A 126 8.11 -7.51 17.32
CA ASP A 126 8.15 -6.49 16.29
C ASP A 126 7.66 -6.99 14.92
N ALA A 127 6.61 -7.82 14.94
CA ALA A 127 5.83 -8.10 13.75
C ALA A 127 5.16 -6.80 13.30
N ASP A 128 5.50 -6.32 12.10
CA ASP A 128 5.11 -5.00 11.62
C ASP A 128 4.13 -5.08 10.45
N ALA A 129 4.27 -6.05 9.56
CA ALA A 129 3.34 -6.27 8.47
C ALA A 129 3.00 -7.75 8.29
N ILE A 130 1.84 -8.02 7.70
CA ILE A 130 1.42 -9.38 7.34
C ILE A 130 0.89 -9.36 5.91
N ALA A 131 1.38 -10.27 5.08
CA ALA A 131 0.93 -10.45 3.71
C ALA A 131 0.37 -11.86 3.48
N PHE A 132 -0.67 -11.97 2.65
CA PHE A 132 -1.18 -13.25 2.15
C PHE A 132 -0.72 -13.43 0.70
N ASP A 133 -0.16 -14.59 0.39
CA ASP A 133 0.20 -14.97 -0.98
C ASP A 133 -0.83 -15.96 -1.55
N PRO A 134 -1.64 -15.56 -2.54
CA PRO A 134 -2.62 -16.44 -3.17
C PRO A 134 -2.02 -17.61 -3.92
N ALA A 135 -0.77 -17.48 -4.42
CA ALA A 135 -0.11 -18.53 -5.21
C ALA A 135 0.23 -19.79 -4.39
N THR A 136 0.58 -19.61 -3.11
CA THR A 136 0.88 -20.71 -2.19
C THR A 136 -0.23 -20.93 -1.15
N GLY A 137 -1.04 -19.88 -0.91
CA GLY A 137 -2.01 -19.83 0.16
C GLY A 137 -1.38 -19.60 1.53
N HIS A 138 -0.10 -19.24 1.60
CA HIS A 138 0.59 -18.95 2.86
C HIS A 138 0.44 -17.51 3.32
N VAL A 139 0.62 -17.32 4.61
CA VAL A 139 0.71 -16.00 5.26
C VAL A 139 2.16 -15.74 5.64
N PHE A 140 2.63 -14.55 5.34
CA PHE A 140 3.99 -14.07 5.63
C PHE A 140 3.91 -12.97 6.66
N VAL A 141 4.50 -13.19 7.84
CA VAL A 141 4.63 -12.20 8.91
C VAL A 141 6.00 -11.54 8.76
N ILE A 142 6.01 -10.22 8.59
CA ILE A 142 7.21 -9.43 8.39
C ILE A 142 7.61 -8.88 9.76
N GLU A 143 8.81 -9.20 10.21
CA GLU A 143 9.35 -8.89 11.54
C GLU A 143 10.49 -7.89 11.35
N GLY A 144 10.23 -6.62 11.69
CA GLY A 144 11.07 -5.47 11.37
C GLY A 144 12.48 -5.57 11.97
N ASP A 145 12.57 -5.47 13.29
CA ASP A 145 13.85 -5.48 14.04
C ASP A 145 14.54 -6.84 14.05
N PRO A 146 13.84 -8.00 14.15
CA PRO A 146 14.45 -9.32 14.03
C PRO A 146 14.96 -9.64 12.63
N HIS A 147 14.54 -8.86 11.62
CA HIS A 147 14.92 -9.02 10.22
C HIS A 147 14.49 -10.36 9.61
N LYS A 148 13.36 -10.89 10.04
CA LYS A 148 12.86 -12.19 9.61
C LYS A 148 11.51 -12.10 8.92
N ILE A 149 11.16 -13.16 8.22
CA ILE A 149 9.83 -13.35 7.66
C ILE A 149 9.38 -14.74 8.07
N THR A 150 8.38 -14.81 8.94
CA THR A 150 7.80 -16.09 9.36
C THR A 150 6.68 -16.48 8.41
N VAL A 151 6.75 -17.72 7.89
CA VAL A 151 5.77 -18.25 6.93
C VAL A 151 4.83 -19.22 7.62
N ILE A 152 3.52 -18.96 7.52
CA ILE A 152 2.46 -19.73 8.18
C ILE A 152 1.58 -20.40 7.11
N ASP A 153 1.29 -21.69 7.28
CA ASP A 153 0.24 -22.38 6.51
C ASP A 153 -1.13 -22.18 7.20
N PRO A 154 -2.08 -21.45 6.59
CA PRO A 154 -3.39 -21.23 7.16
C PRO A 154 -4.27 -22.47 7.33
N LYS A 155 -3.96 -23.58 6.68
CA LYS A 155 -4.72 -24.82 6.82
C LYS A 155 -4.45 -25.51 8.16
N THR A 156 -3.21 -25.35 8.66
CA THR A 156 -2.74 -26.00 9.89
C THR A 156 -2.43 -25.01 11.01
N ASN A 157 -2.33 -23.71 10.69
CA ASN A 157 -1.82 -22.66 11.55
C ASN A 157 -0.41 -22.96 12.09
N ALA A 158 0.40 -23.66 11.32
CA ALA A 158 1.78 -23.99 11.66
C ALA A 158 2.76 -23.07 10.93
N VAL A 159 3.86 -22.74 11.60
CA VAL A 159 5.03 -22.13 10.96
C VAL A 159 5.69 -23.19 10.08
N VAL A 160 5.82 -22.92 8.78
CA VAL A 160 6.41 -23.84 7.79
C VAL A 160 7.80 -23.42 7.35
N ALA A 161 8.16 -22.14 7.52
CA ALA A 161 9.50 -21.62 7.24
C ALA A 161 9.76 -20.33 8.01
N THR A 162 11.04 -19.98 8.14
CA THR A 162 11.52 -18.65 8.57
C THR A 162 12.60 -18.23 7.59
N ILE A 163 12.48 -17.01 7.06
CA ILE A 163 13.38 -16.46 6.04
C ILE A 163 14.17 -15.32 6.68
N ASP A 164 15.49 -15.29 6.46
CA ASP A 164 16.34 -14.18 6.88
C ASP A 164 16.27 -13.04 5.87
N GLY A 165 15.70 -11.92 6.28
CA GLY A 165 15.65 -10.68 5.48
C GLY A 165 16.96 -9.90 5.48
N GLY A 166 17.85 -10.16 6.45
CA GLY A 166 19.19 -9.60 6.52
C GLY A 166 19.31 -8.12 6.87
N GLY A 167 18.21 -7.44 7.19
CA GLY A 167 18.14 -6.04 7.61
C GLY A 167 16.72 -5.67 8.00
N GLY A 168 16.51 -4.49 8.62
CA GLY A 168 15.19 -4.02 9.05
C GLY A 168 14.19 -4.02 7.89
N LEU A 169 13.07 -4.68 8.12
CA LEU A 169 12.01 -4.90 7.15
C LEU A 169 10.80 -4.02 7.47
N GLU A 170 9.99 -3.79 6.47
CA GLU A 170 8.73 -3.04 6.51
C GLU A 170 7.66 -3.77 5.70
N TYR A 171 6.76 -3.06 5.07
CA TYR A 171 5.63 -3.59 4.34
C TYR A 171 6.00 -4.54 3.19
N ALA A 172 5.08 -5.46 2.86
CA ALA A 172 5.25 -6.43 1.78
C ALA A 172 3.98 -6.59 0.94
N VAL A 173 4.15 -6.95 -0.34
CA VAL A 173 3.05 -7.29 -1.26
C VAL A 173 3.40 -8.54 -2.07
N ALA A 174 2.40 -9.37 -2.38
CA ALA A 174 2.52 -10.53 -3.26
C ALA A 174 2.07 -10.20 -4.70
N ASP A 175 2.66 -10.89 -5.69
CA ASP A 175 2.33 -10.72 -7.12
C ASP A 175 1.31 -11.75 -7.65
N ASP A 176 0.75 -12.59 -6.79
CA ASP A 176 -0.10 -13.73 -7.13
C ASP A 176 0.59 -14.77 -8.04
N GLY A 177 1.81 -14.51 -8.48
CA GLY A 177 2.66 -15.37 -9.33
C GLY A 177 3.62 -16.28 -8.56
N GLY A 178 3.76 -16.05 -7.27
CA GLY A 178 4.65 -16.79 -6.39
C GLY A 178 5.88 -16.03 -5.94
N HIS A 179 5.79 -14.69 -5.92
CA HIS A 179 6.79 -13.82 -5.30
C HIS A 179 6.14 -12.88 -4.30
N LEU A 180 6.88 -12.61 -3.25
CA LEU A 180 6.60 -11.57 -2.27
C LEU A 180 7.70 -10.51 -2.39
N TYR A 181 7.31 -9.26 -2.49
CA TYR A 181 8.22 -8.11 -2.48
C TYR A 181 8.16 -7.46 -1.11
N VAL A 182 9.33 -7.23 -0.51
CA VAL A 182 9.44 -6.72 0.87
C VAL A 182 10.34 -5.50 0.89
N ASN A 183 9.90 -4.45 1.56
CA ASN A 183 10.71 -3.27 1.82
C ASN A 183 11.83 -3.59 2.83
N GLY A 184 13.08 -3.50 2.40
CA GLY A 184 14.27 -3.56 3.25
C GLY A 184 14.68 -2.16 3.70
N ALA A 185 13.96 -1.61 4.70
CA ALA A 185 14.04 -0.21 5.09
C ALA A 185 15.45 0.22 5.49
N SER A 186 16.12 -0.55 6.35
CA SER A 186 17.45 -0.21 6.87
C SER A 186 18.56 -0.27 5.80
N LYS A 187 18.40 -1.11 4.77
CA LYS A 187 19.35 -1.28 3.67
C LYS A 187 18.98 -0.50 2.41
N ARG A 188 17.81 0.13 2.38
CA ARG A 188 17.28 0.83 1.21
C ARG A 188 17.26 -0.07 -0.02
N GLU A 189 16.62 -1.22 0.12
CA GLU A 189 16.49 -2.23 -0.92
C GLU A 189 15.07 -2.79 -0.97
N ILE A 190 14.71 -3.44 -2.06
CA ILE A 190 13.54 -4.31 -2.16
C ILE A 190 14.04 -5.74 -2.24
N LEU A 191 13.52 -6.60 -1.37
CA LEU A 191 13.74 -8.03 -1.43
C LEU A 191 12.66 -8.66 -2.31
N ARG A 192 13.03 -9.60 -3.17
CA ARG A 192 12.09 -10.53 -3.79
C ARG A 192 12.26 -11.89 -3.13
N VAL A 193 11.17 -12.42 -2.60
CA VAL A 193 11.10 -13.74 -1.98
C VAL A 193 10.32 -14.66 -2.91
N ASN A 194 10.90 -15.78 -3.29
CA ASN A 194 10.15 -16.85 -3.94
C ASN A 194 9.32 -17.59 -2.89
N THR A 195 7.99 -17.45 -2.97
CA THR A 195 7.06 -17.95 -1.94
C THR A 195 6.88 -19.48 -1.97
N ARG A 196 7.25 -20.14 -3.07
CA ARG A 196 7.21 -21.60 -3.18
C ARG A 196 8.41 -22.27 -2.53
N THR A 197 9.57 -21.61 -2.57
CA THR A 197 10.82 -22.14 -2.00
C THR A 197 11.19 -21.48 -0.67
N ASN A 198 10.52 -20.40 -0.29
CA ASN A 198 10.79 -19.58 0.90
C ASN A 198 12.23 -19.05 0.94
N VAL A 199 12.72 -18.53 -0.19
CA VAL A 199 14.08 -18.03 -0.34
C VAL A 199 14.04 -16.62 -0.91
N VAL A 200 14.88 -15.71 -0.36
CA VAL A 200 15.17 -14.42 -1.01
C VAL A 200 16.00 -14.70 -2.25
N ASP A 201 15.42 -14.53 -3.42
CA ASP A 201 16.06 -14.81 -4.71
C ASP A 201 16.59 -13.57 -5.43
N ALA A 202 16.20 -12.38 -4.96
CA ALA A 202 16.76 -11.11 -5.44
C ALA A 202 16.76 -10.02 -4.38
N ARG A 203 17.71 -9.07 -4.52
CA ARG A 203 17.81 -7.84 -3.71
C ARG A 203 18.12 -6.69 -4.62
N TRP A 204 17.29 -5.66 -4.59
CA TRP A 204 17.36 -4.54 -5.51
C TRP A 204 17.56 -3.23 -4.76
N PRO A 205 18.74 -2.59 -4.85
CA PRO A 205 18.99 -1.31 -4.20
C PRO A 205 18.05 -0.22 -4.74
N VAL A 206 17.52 0.60 -3.84
CA VAL A 206 16.71 1.78 -4.14
C VAL A 206 17.36 3.04 -3.54
N PRO A 207 18.50 3.49 -4.07
CA PRO A 207 19.32 4.52 -3.44
C PRO A 207 18.63 5.88 -3.31
N ALA A 208 17.64 6.17 -4.16
CA ALA A 208 16.83 7.39 -4.07
C ALA A 208 15.82 7.37 -2.90
N CYS A 209 15.56 6.20 -2.33
CA CYS A 209 14.65 5.99 -1.20
C CYS A 209 15.43 6.01 0.11
N ALA A 210 15.15 6.94 1.00
CA ALA A 210 15.86 7.00 2.29
C ALA A 210 15.48 5.84 3.22
N SER A 211 14.20 5.50 3.27
CA SER A 211 13.63 4.33 3.94
C SER A 211 12.36 3.96 3.20
N PRO A 212 12.30 2.81 2.51
CA PRO A 212 11.08 2.31 1.90
C PRO A 212 10.12 1.78 2.97
N HIS A 213 8.88 2.29 2.98
CA HIS A 213 7.82 1.94 3.94
C HIS A 213 6.62 1.30 3.25
N GLY A 214 5.73 2.09 2.62
CA GLY A 214 4.57 1.54 1.94
C GLY A 214 4.92 0.89 0.61
N MET A 215 4.11 -0.09 0.19
CA MET A 215 4.29 -0.78 -1.08
C MET A 215 2.95 -1.09 -1.75
N ALA A 216 2.92 -1.00 -3.08
CA ALA A 216 1.82 -1.47 -3.92
C ALA A 216 2.36 -2.16 -5.17
N ILE A 217 1.52 -2.92 -5.86
CA ILE A 217 1.93 -3.66 -7.06
C ILE A 217 0.91 -3.52 -8.20
N ASP A 218 1.40 -3.35 -9.42
CA ASP A 218 0.72 -3.74 -10.65
C ASP A 218 1.35 -5.03 -11.17
N ALA A 219 0.81 -6.17 -10.72
CA ALA A 219 1.30 -7.47 -11.12
C ALA A 219 1.20 -7.71 -12.63
N ALA A 220 0.16 -7.15 -13.28
CA ALA A 220 -0.05 -7.30 -14.71
C ALA A 220 0.97 -6.53 -15.57
N ALA A 221 1.46 -5.41 -15.08
CA ALA A 221 2.50 -4.63 -15.75
C ALA A 221 3.91 -4.93 -15.22
N HIS A 222 4.04 -5.83 -14.24
CA HIS A 222 5.30 -6.15 -13.57
C HIS A 222 5.95 -4.92 -12.91
N ARG A 223 5.17 -4.17 -12.10
CA ARG A 223 5.62 -2.96 -11.41
C ARG A 223 5.34 -3.01 -9.92
N VAL A 224 6.37 -2.74 -9.12
CA VAL A 224 6.26 -2.46 -7.69
C VAL A 224 6.46 -0.96 -7.47
N PHE A 225 5.60 -0.40 -6.64
CA PHE A 225 5.64 0.98 -6.19
C PHE A 225 6.03 0.98 -4.72
N THR A 226 7.17 1.56 -4.36
CA THR A 226 7.54 1.75 -2.95
C THR A 226 7.55 3.23 -2.60
N THR A 227 6.89 3.59 -1.50
CA THR A 227 6.89 4.96 -0.97
C THR A 227 7.95 5.13 0.10
N CYS A 228 8.59 6.28 0.11
CA CYS A 228 9.79 6.53 0.89
C CYS A 228 9.58 7.73 1.82
N VAL A 229 10.14 7.68 3.03
CA VAL A 229 9.99 8.75 4.04
C VAL A 229 10.52 10.10 3.58
N ASN A 230 11.45 10.12 2.62
CA ASN A 230 12.01 11.34 2.05
C ASN A 230 11.17 11.96 0.91
N GLY A 231 9.91 11.57 0.79
CA GLY A 231 8.95 12.20 -0.13
C GLY A 231 9.12 11.82 -1.60
N VAL A 232 9.51 10.59 -1.87
CA VAL A 232 9.52 10.02 -3.22
C VAL A 232 8.82 8.67 -3.26
N MET A 233 8.26 8.34 -4.41
CA MET A 233 7.84 6.99 -4.77
C MET A 233 8.81 6.46 -5.81
N VAL A 234 9.37 5.28 -5.59
CA VAL A 234 10.22 4.58 -6.55
C VAL A 234 9.41 3.48 -7.21
N VAL A 235 9.47 3.39 -8.53
CA VAL A 235 8.82 2.34 -9.32
C VAL A 235 9.89 1.40 -9.86
N LEU A 236 9.75 0.11 -9.59
CA LEU A 236 10.67 -0.93 -10.04
C LEU A 236 9.97 -1.89 -11.00
N ASP A 237 10.75 -2.41 -11.91
CA ASP A 237 10.40 -3.56 -12.74
C ASP A 237 10.62 -4.85 -11.93
N THR A 238 9.59 -5.70 -11.80
CA THR A 238 9.66 -6.89 -10.94
C THR A 238 10.39 -8.08 -11.57
N ASP A 239 10.68 -8.04 -12.86
CA ASP A 239 11.46 -9.08 -13.53
C ASP A 239 12.96 -8.85 -13.34
N THR A 240 13.37 -7.58 -13.39
CA THR A 240 14.79 -7.20 -13.45
C THR A 240 15.29 -6.45 -12.22
N GLY A 241 14.39 -5.88 -11.42
CA GLY A 241 14.72 -4.98 -10.32
C GLY A 241 15.19 -3.58 -10.77
N ALA A 242 15.10 -3.29 -12.06
CA ALA A 242 15.48 -1.98 -12.58
C ALA A 242 14.54 -0.89 -12.07
N ILE A 243 15.10 0.24 -11.64
CA ILE A 243 14.31 1.44 -11.31
C ILE A 243 13.79 2.04 -12.61
N VAL A 244 12.46 2.07 -12.75
CA VAL A 244 11.77 2.61 -13.92
C VAL A 244 11.49 4.11 -13.76
N ALA A 245 11.12 4.52 -12.55
CA ALA A 245 10.84 5.92 -12.24
C ALA A 245 11.10 6.24 -10.77
N THR A 246 11.37 7.52 -10.50
CA THR A 246 11.33 8.11 -9.17
C THR A 246 10.47 9.36 -9.24
N VAL A 247 9.38 9.39 -8.48
CA VAL A 247 8.33 10.41 -8.59
C VAL A 247 8.18 11.12 -7.26
N PRO A 248 8.11 12.46 -7.20
CA PRO A 248 7.88 13.17 -5.95
C PRO A 248 6.47 12.91 -5.41
N ILE A 249 6.37 12.74 -4.08
CA ILE A 249 5.15 12.61 -3.30
C ILE A 249 5.19 13.55 -2.09
N GLY A 250 4.12 13.60 -1.28
CA GLY A 250 4.15 14.34 -0.02
C GLY A 250 4.98 13.62 1.06
N ALA A 251 5.14 14.30 2.20
CA ALA A 251 5.92 13.78 3.33
C ALA A 251 5.07 12.96 4.30
N GLY A 252 5.72 11.97 4.95
CA GLY A 252 5.13 11.17 6.03
C GLY A 252 4.18 10.09 5.52
N THR A 253 4.60 9.37 4.49
CA THR A 253 3.91 8.21 3.93
C THR A 253 4.32 6.94 4.66
N ASP A 254 3.39 5.99 4.76
CA ASP A 254 3.59 4.68 5.38
C ASP A 254 2.87 3.55 4.61
N ALA A 255 2.17 3.91 3.55
CA ALA A 255 1.47 2.97 2.70
C ALA A 255 1.52 3.41 1.24
N ALA A 256 1.14 2.49 0.36
CA ALA A 256 0.80 2.77 -1.03
C ALA A 256 -0.41 1.94 -1.43
N ALA A 257 -1.11 2.35 -2.49
CA ALA A 257 -2.14 1.54 -3.14
C ALA A 257 -2.06 1.72 -4.66
N PHE A 258 -2.60 0.76 -5.40
CA PHE A 258 -2.68 0.82 -6.85
C PHE A 258 -4.08 0.47 -7.35
N ASP A 259 -4.64 1.34 -8.19
CA ASP A 259 -5.89 1.09 -8.92
C ASP A 259 -5.56 0.57 -10.32
N SER A 260 -5.65 -0.72 -10.51
CA SER A 260 -5.32 -1.39 -11.78
C SER A 260 -6.25 -0.98 -12.93
N LYS A 261 -7.49 -0.58 -12.63
CA LYS A 261 -8.47 -0.15 -13.63
C LYS A 261 -8.20 1.25 -14.15
N ARG A 262 -7.81 2.16 -13.24
CA ARG A 262 -7.54 3.56 -13.57
C ARG A 262 -6.07 3.83 -13.83
N LYS A 263 -5.20 2.84 -13.58
CA LYS A 263 -3.74 2.95 -13.67
C LYS A 263 -3.22 4.11 -12.83
N LEU A 264 -3.62 4.13 -11.55
CA LEU A 264 -3.25 5.15 -10.58
C LEU A 264 -2.57 4.51 -9.38
N ALA A 265 -1.37 4.99 -9.05
CA ALA A 265 -0.73 4.71 -7.77
C ALA A 265 -1.00 5.87 -6.79
N PHE A 266 -1.12 5.53 -5.50
CA PHE A 266 -1.46 6.46 -4.44
C PHE A 266 -0.45 6.39 -3.32
N SER A 267 -0.19 7.55 -2.70
CA SER A 267 0.57 7.68 -1.46
C SER A 267 -0.16 8.60 -0.48
N PRO A 268 -0.55 8.09 0.69
CA PRO A 268 -1.11 8.91 1.77
C PRO A 268 0.06 9.57 2.52
N ASN A 269 0.04 10.89 2.65
CA ASN A 269 1.16 11.67 3.16
C ASN A 269 0.77 12.37 4.47
N GLY A 270 0.94 11.67 5.59
CA GLY A 270 0.41 12.08 6.90
C GLY A 270 1.01 13.39 7.45
N ILE A 271 2.27 13.68 7.17
CA ILE A 271 2.89 14.97 7.56
C ILE A 271 2.34 16.10 6.69
N SER A 272 2.21 15.88 5.38
CA SER A 272 1.67 16.88 4.45
C SER A 272 0.16 17.01 4.53
N GLY A 273 -0.57 16.05 5.11
CA GLY A 273 -2.04 16.02 5.11
C GLY A 273 -2.64 15.89 3.72
N THR A 274 -1.97 15.15 2.84
CA THR A 274 -2.34 15.03 1.43
C THR A 274 -2.31 13.58 0.95
N LEU A 275 -2.94 13.34 -0.19
CA LEU A 275 -2.83 12.12 -1.00
C LEU A 275 -2.17 12.49 -2.32
N SER A 276 -1.02 11.90 -2.63
CA SER A 276 -0.41 12.00 -3.95
C SER A 276 -1.03 10.95 -4.89
N VAL A 277 -1.37 11.38 -6.11
CA VAL A 277 -1.92 10.52 -7.17
C VAL A 277 -0.97 10.52 -8.35
N ILE A 278 -0.45 9.36 -8.70
CA ILE A 278 0.53 9.15 -9.77
C ILE A 278 -0.13 8.30 -10.85
N ALA A 279 -0.18 8.80 -12.09
CA ALA A 279 -0.68 8.02 -13.22
C ALA A 279 0.43 7.19 -13.86
N GLU A 280 0.19 5.91 -14.03
CA GLU A 280 0.91 5.05 -14.93
C GLU A 280 0.37 5.29 -16.35
N LYS A 281 1.09 6.08 -17.16
CA LYS A 281 0.72 6.39 -18.55
C LYS A 281 1.05 5.25 -19.50
N ASP A 282 2.15 4.61 -19.25
CA ASP A 282 2.66 3.41 -19.93
C ASP A 282 3.68 2.71 -19.01
N ALA A 283 4.26 1.61 -19.49
CA ALA A 283 5.19 0.78 -18.72
C ALA A 283 6.48 1.51 -18.25
N LYS A 284 6.75 2.75 -18.72
CA LYS A 284 7.95 3.53 -18.38
C LYS A 284 7.66 4.94 -17.90
N THR A 285 6.41 5.41 -18.03
CA THR A 285 6.03 6.79 -17.77
C THR A 285 5.06 6.89 -16.60
N PHE A 286 5.55 7.41 -15.49
CA PHE A 286 4.81 7.63 -14.24
C PHE A 286 4.85 9.12 -13.91
N VAL A 287 3.68 9.75 -13.79
CA VAL A 287 3.59 11.20 -13.61
C VAL A 287 2.64 11.56 -12.46
N PRO A 288 3.02 12.52 -11.58
CA PRO A 288 2.09 13.10 -10.62
C PRO A 288 0.95 13.79 -11.38
N VAL A 289 -0.29 13.43 -11.08
CA VAL A 289 -1.48 13.99 -11.74
C VAL A 289 -2.39 14.75 -10.80
N ALA A 290 -2.30 14.48 -9.49
CA ALA A 290 -3.04 15.24 -8.48
C ALA A 290 -2.35 15.17 -7.12
N THR A 291 -2.57 16.22 -6.31
CA THR A 291 -2.30 16.25 -4.87
C THR A 291 -3.59 16.68 -4.18
N ILE A 292 -4.19 15.79 -3.41
CA ILE A 292 -5.52 15.95 -2.84
C ILE A 292 -5.37 16.19 -1.35
N LYS A 293 -6.03 17.21 -0.82
CA LYS A 293 -6.05 17.46 0.63
C LYS A 293 -6.84 16.37 1.33
N THR A 294 -6.22 15.76 2.35
CA THR A 294 -6.83 14.74 3.21
C THR A 294 -6.80 15.19 4.67
N ALA A 295 -6.13 14.45 5.53
CA ALA A 295 -5.95 14.79 6.93
C ALA A 295 -4.47 14.68 7.31
N LEU A 296 -4.01 15.60 8.15
CA LEU A 296 -2.75 15.38 8.88
C LEU A 296 -2.82 14.03 9.60
N THR A 297 -1.69 13.35 9.72
CA THR A 297 -1.54 11.99 10.26
C THR A 297 -2.06 10.84 9.37
N GLY A 298 -2.83 11.13 8.32
CA GLY A 298 -3.31 10.11 7.38
C GLY A 298 -2.17 9.51 6.56
N ARG A 299 -1.51 8.46 7.07
CA ARG A 299 -0.31 7.86 6.49
C ARG A 299 -0.50 6.43 5.97
N THR A 300 -1.52 5.72 6.48
CA THR A 300 -1.84 4.35 6.07
C THR A 300 -3.15 4.30 5.29
N MET A 301 -3.24 3.40 4.31
CA MET A 301 -4.37 3.34 3.41
C MET A 301 -4.60 1.94 2.83
N SER A 302 -5.82 1.72 2.32
CA SER A 302 -6.17 0.59 1.45
C SER A 302 -7.12 1.04 0.35
N ILE A 303 -7.39 0.17 -0.62
CA ILE A 303 -8.27 0.45 -1.77
C ILE A 303 -9.31 -0.64 -1.97
N ASP A 304 -10.52 -0.26 -2.35
CA ASP A 304 -11.48 -1.16 -2.99
C ASP A 304 -11.18 -1.22 -4.50
N PRO A 305 -10.65 -2.33 -5.01
CA PRO A 305 -10.25 -2.45 -6.41
C PRO A 305 -11.44 -2.40 -7.39
N LYS A 306 -12.66 -2.60 -6.88
CA LYS A 306 -13.88 -2.56 -7.70
C LYS A 306 -14.34 -1.14 -7.96
N THR A 307 -14.38 -0.31 -6.93
CA THR A 307 -14.92 1.05 -6.99
C THR A 307 -13.82 2.11 -7.14
N GLY A 308 -12.59 1.82 -6.69
CA GLY A 308 -11.49 2.78 -6.56
C GLY A 308 -11.59 3.61 -5.29
N ARG A 309 -12.54 3.33 -4.37
CA ARG A 309 -12.62 3.97 -3.06
C ARG A 309 -11.36 3.67 -2.25
N LEU A 310 -10.82 4.72 -1.64
CA LEU A 310 -9.68 4.61 -0.73
C LEU A 310 -10.17 4.74 0.71
N TYR A 311 -9.50 4.01 1.59
CA TYR A 311 -9.68 4.03 3.03
C TYR A 311 -8.39 4.55 3.66
N VAL A 312 -8.46 5.67 4.38
CA VAL A 312 -7.29 6.30 5.02
C VAL A 312 -7.57 6.44 6.51
N VAL A 313 -6.65 5.98 7.35
CA VAL A 313 -6.78 6.13 8.80
C VAL A 313 -6.03 7.39 9.25
N ALA A 314 -6.69 8.22 10.07
CA ALA A 314 -6.11 9.45 10.58
C ALA A 314 -6.65 9.80 11.97
N GLY A 315 -5.78 10.39 12.81
CA GLY A 315 -6.15 11.06 14.06
C GLY A 315 -6.04 12.58 13.93
N GLU A 316 -6.59 13.33 14.86
CA GLU A 316 -6.48 14.79 14.87
C GLU A 316 -5.29 15.24 15.71
N ILE A 317 -4.41 16.05 15.12
CA ILE A 317 -3.27 16.61 15.84
C ILE A 317 -3.73 17.60 16.89
N ASN A 318 -3.22 17.46 18.11
CA ASN A 318 -3.28 18.50 19.13
C ASN A 318 -2.23 19.56 18.78
N LEU A 319 -2.67 20.70 18.25
CA LEU A 319 -1.78 21.75 17.77
C LEU A 319 -1.04 22.50 18.90
N ASN A 320 -1.54 22.40 20.15
CA ASN A 320 -0.98 23.10 21.31
C ASN A 320 -0.92 22.16 22.54
N PRO A 321 -0.19 21.04 22.46
CA PRO A 321 -0.11 20.12 23.59
C PRO A 321 0.64 20.76 24.77
N LYS A 322 0.03 20.75 25.95
CA LYS A 322 0.74 21.07 27.19
C LYS A 322 1.77 19.99 27.52
N PRO A 323 2.82 20.28 28.31
CA PRO A 323 3.72 19.25 28.78
C PRO A 323 2.99 18.03 29.36
N GLY A 324 3.32 16.82 28.86
CA GLY A 324 2.65 15.58 29.28
C GLY A 324 1.35 15.23 28.56
N GLN A 325 0.83 16.10 27.70
CA GLN A 325 -0.33 15.77 26.87
C GLN A 325 0.07 15.03 25.58
N PRO A 326 -0.81 14.15 25.06
CA PRO A 326 -0.56 13.45 23.81
C PRO A 326 -0.54 14.43 22.63
N ARG A 327 0.19 14.03 21.57
CA ARG A 327 0.24 14.79 20.31
C ARG A 327 -1.05 14.71 19.49
N LEU A 328 -1.89 13.74 19.78
CA LEU A 328 -3.21 13.57 19.17
C LEU A 328 -4.30 13.97 20.16
N ASN A 329 -5.40 14.47 19.64
CA ASN A 329 -6.61 14.68 20.43
C ASN A 329 -7.18 13.32 20.84
N PRO A 330 -7.39 13.06 22.14
CA PRO A 330 -7.86 11.75 22.59
C PRO A 330 -9.18 11.33 21.95
N GLY A 331 -9.23 10.09 21.44
CA GLY A 331 -10.41 9.51 20.80
C GLY A 331 -10.75 10.08 19.43
N SER A 332 -9.81 10.76 18.78
CA SER A 332 -10.01 11.40 17.47
C SER A 332 -9.78 10.49 16.27
N LEU A 333 -9.35 9.25 16.49
CA LEU A 333 -9.07 8.33 15.39
C LEU A 333 -10.31 8.06 14.54
N LYS A 334 -10.14 8.09 13.23
CA LYS A 334 -11.20 7.93 12.24
C LYS A 334 -10.71 7.23 10.99
N LEU A 335 -11.61 6.53 10.33
CA LEU A 335 -11.43 5.99 8.99
C LEU A 335 -12.11 6.92 7.98
N LEU A 336 -11.32 7.47 7.06
CA LEU A 336 -11.80 8.34 5.98
C LEU A 336 -12.08 7.49 4.75
N PHE A 337 -13.21 7.73 4.10
CA PHE A 337 -13.56 7.19 2.79
C PHE A 337 -13.33 8.28 1.75
N LEU A 338 -12.50 7.99 0.77
CA LEU A 338 -12.26 8.89 -0.34
C LEU A 338 -12.79 8.25 -1.62
N ASP A 339 -13.76 8.86 -2.24
CA ASP A 339 -14.34 8.37 -3.49
C ASP A 339 -13.74 9.09 -4.68
N PRO A 340 -13.49 8.35 -5.80
CA PRO A 340 -13.11 8.98 -7.05
C PRO A 340 -14.23 9.87 -7.57
N GLY A 341 -13.88 11.06 -8.08
CA GLY A 341 -14.81 11.92 -8.80
C GLY A 341 -15.26 11.26 -10.12
N HIS A 342 -16.44 11.64 -10.55
CA HIS A 342 -17.04 11.21 -11.82
C HIS A 342 -16.49 12.01 -12.99
#